data_cad4184f12473cd1f7acf36035b489ae
#
_entry.id   cad4184f12473cd1f7acf36035b489ae
#
_cell.length_a   1.000
_cell.length_b   1.000
_cell.length_c   1.000
_cell.angle_alpha   90.00
_cell.angle_beta   90.00
_cell.angle_gamma   90.00
#
_symmetry.space_group_name_H-M   'P 1'
#
loop_
_entity.id
_entity.type
_entity.pdbx_description
1 polymer ?
#
loop_
_entity_poly.entity_id
_entity_poly.type
_entity_poly.pdbx_seq_one_letter_code
_entity_poly.pdbx_strand_id
1 'polypeptide(L)'
;MIKKEETPKASKETRSGNFFNSFVNALYLTSSKAIIAFFIALATFIASSQVLDVLLLYTENQTYVVNAFKQGVRFNYRKSEPLKLEVKNTVEAILDYSLKYSSPEGFSNPDAIRFAISDAENDRDNQIKTVLEILLYETEHNNVEAQYTENGFVSKTDGGYRINEDVVKGFYKKKYGELIESQKSLDEGYRAVTDKLAALRSVSYAVFDRAKNELTTSENVSTFEEAQKIFSSKENCLMVFDSGNPYYVHSQLDDLSPLIEELAPNYEDEFDIFISFPSDMVFSPNCEKIESTYKEVYQNVALHFSIAGVVSAVGLALTVLLLRLSGHRERGGAVKYALSDKLPNILHIALHLSISVSTALLVEDSVYLILNPHLNTDWLTIRSEFFVLRAEVCSTLCVLFTLAAICCIKRHCLHKTLLKNTLIYKAIMLIKRKKEQ
;
A
#
# COMPACT_ATOMS: atom_id res chain seq x y z
N MET A 1 -30.23 -66.24 -61.90
CA MET A 1 -30.49 -64.92 -61.34
C MET A 1 -30.39 -65.06 -59.84
N ILE A 2 -29.26 -64.67 -59.25
CA ILE A 2 -28.98 -64.76 -57.82
C ILE A 2 -29.16 -63.31 -57.27
N LYS A 3 -30.17 -63.13 -56.42
CA LYS A 3 -30.39 -61.88 -55.67
C LYS A 3 -29.29 -61.76 -54.59
N LYS A 4 -28.45 -60.71 -54.70
CA LYS A 4 -27.57 -60.31 -53.64
C LYS A 4 -28.40 -59.65 -52.52
N GLU A 5 -28.40 -60.25 -51.32
CA GLU A 5 -28.83 -59.63 -50.09
C GLU A 5 -27.84 -58.51 -49.69
N GLU A 6 -28.33 -57.29 -49.67
CA GLU A 6 -27.62 -56.16 -49.10
C GLU A 6 -27.73 -56.23 -47.56
N THR A 7 -26.60 -56.46 -46.89
CA THR A 7 -26.46 -56.29 -45.46
C THR A 7 -26.65 -54.79 -45.05
N PRO A 8 -27.49 -54.47 -44.11
CA PRO A 8 -27.66 -53.08 -43.68
C PRO A 8 -26.42 -52.59 -42.98
N LYS A 9 -25.83 -51.49 -43.50
CA LYS A 9 -24.81 -50.72 -42.82
C LYS A 9 -25.38 -50.18 -41.53
N ALA A 10 -25.10 -50.80 -40.41
CA ALA A 10 -25.38 -50.23 -39.09
C ALA A 10 -24.59 -48.90 -38.92
N SER A 11 -25.34 -47.82 -38.87
CA SER A 11 -24.78 -46.49 -38.82
C SER A 11 -24.01 -46.25 -37.49
N LYS A 12 -22.77 -45.85 -37.59
CA LYS A 12 -21.92 -45.43 -36.46
C LYS A 12 -22.50 -44.22 -35.72
N GLU A 13 -23.48 -43.52 -36.29
CA GLU A 13 -24.13 -42.33 -35.70
C GLU A 13 -25.01 -42.63 -34.48
N THR A 14 -25.53 -43.84 -34.33
CA THR A 14 -26.42 -44.18 -33.22
C THR A 14 -25.72 -44.39 -31.88
N ARG A 15 -24.40 -44.70 -31.83
CA ARG A 15 -23.65 -44.91 -30.58
C ARG A 15 -23.26 -43.61 -29.90
N SER A 16 -22.85 -42.59 -30.63
CA SER A 16 -22.51 -41.28 -30.11
C SER A 16 -23.72 -40.53 -29.53
N GLY A 17 -24.88 -40.63 -30.25
CA GLY A 17 -26.11 -40.01 -29.79
C GLY A 17 -26.65 -40.63 -28.48
N ASN A 18 -26.48 -41.93 -28.30
CA ASN A 18 -26.92 -42.63 -27.08
C ASN A 18 -26.05 -42.29 -25.87
N PHE A 19 -24.72 -42.13 -26.04
CA PHE A 19 -23.82 -41.73 -24.97
C PHE A 19 -24.12 -40.29 -24.50
N PHE A 20 -24.28 -39.36 -25.43
CA PHE A 20 -24.60 -37.97 -25.12
C PHE A 20 -25.92 -37.83 -24.39
N ASN A 21 -27.00 -38.54 -24.87
CA ASN A 21 -28.29 -38.54 -24.21
C ASN A 21 -28.23 -39.17 -22.81
N SER A 22 -27.48 -40.24 -22.61
CA SER A 22 -27.24 -40.88 -21.30
C SER A 22 -26.51 -39.92 -20.35
N PHE A 23 -25.47 -39.24 -20.81
CA PHE A 23 -24.74 -38.22 -20.03
C PHE A 23 -25.64 -37.06 -19.65
N VAL A 24 -26.43 -36.52 -20.60
CA VAL A 24 -27.36 -35.42 -20.32
C VAL A 24 -28.39 -35.84 -19.29
N ASN A 25 -28.96 -37.05 -19.39
CA ASN A 25 -29.92 -37.56 -18.41
C ASN A 25 -29.29 -37.76 -17.02
N ALA A 26 -28.03 -38.21 -16.95
CA ALA A 26 -27.28 -38.32 -15.70
C ALA A 26 -27.13 -36.97 -14.96
N LEU A 27 -27.00 -35.86 -15.68
CA LEU A 27 -26.94 -34.53 -15.08
C LEU A 27 -28.22 -34.11 -14.34
N TYR A 28 -29.37 -34.68 -14.70
CA TYR A 28 -30.65 -34.39 -14.01
C TYR A 28 -30.81 -35.16 -12.69
N LEU A 29 -29.95 -36.11 -12.37
CA LEU A 29 -29.98 -36.84 -11.10
C LEU A 29 -29.68 -35.91 -9.93
N THR A 30 -30.24 -36.20 -8.76
CA THR A 30 -30.01 -35.43 -7.53
C THR A 30 -28.53 -35.43 -7.11
N SER A 31 -27.86 -36.56 -7.27
CA SER A 31 -26.41 -36.70 -6.99
C SER A 31 -25.56 -35.77 -7.85
N SER A 32 -25.86 -35.69 -9.15
CA SER A 32 -25.12 -34.79 -10.06
C SER A 32 -25.32 -33.32 -9.72
N LYS A 33 -26.53 -32.91 -9.30
CA LYS A 33 -26.80 -31.55 -8.82
C LYS A 33 -26.04 -31.23 -7.53
N ALA A 34 -25.94 -32.19 -6.62
CA ALA A 34 -25.15 -32.05 -5.41
C ALA A 34 -23.64 -31.91 -5.73
N ILE A 35 -23.11 -32.66 -6.69
CA ILE A 35 -21.76 -32.55 -7.18
C ILE A 35 -21.53 -31.16 -7.81
N ILE A 36 -22.45 -30.68 -8.65
CA ILE A 36 -22.34 -29.34 -9.24
C ILE A 36 -22.35 -28.26 -8.15
N ALA A 37 -23.24 -28.37 -7.15
CA ALA A 37 -23.29 -27.44 -6.03
C ALA A 37 -22.00 -27.46 -5.20
N PHE A 38 -21.40 -28.63 -5.00
CA PHE A 38 -20.09 -28.76 -4.35
C PHE A 38 -18.97 -28.04 -5.14
N PHE A 39 -18.94 -28.20 -6.47
CA PHE A 39 -17.95 -27.48 -7.28
C PHE A 39 -18.19 -25.96 -7.31
N ILE A 40 -19.44 -25.50 -7.22
CA ILE A 40 -19.74 -24.06 -7.06
C ILE A 40 -19.21 -23.58 -5.71
N ALA A 41 -19.42 -24.33 -4.63
CA ALA A 41 -18.87 -24.00 -3.31
C ALA A 41 -17.36 -23.93 -3.32
N LEU A 42 -16.70 -24.92 -3.91
CA LEU A 42 -15.23 -24.96 -4.04
C LEU A 42 -14.71 -23.79 -4.87
N ALA A 43 -15.35 -23.48 -5.99
CA ALA A 43 -15.00 -22.33 -6.82
C ALA A 43 -15.16 -21.00 -6.05
N THR A 44 -16.22 -20.84 -5.28
CA THR A 44 -16.44 -19.65 -4.45
C THR A 44 -15.38 -19.54 -3.36
N PHE A 45 -15.07 -20.64 -2.69
CA PHE A 45 -14.03 -20.69 -1.66
C PHE A 45 -12.66 -20.27 -2.22
N ILE A 46 -12.24 -20.88 -3.32
CA ILE A 46 -10.96 -20.55 -3.97
C ILE A 46 -10.94 -19.08 -4.44
N ALA A 47 -12.01 -18.61 -5.07
CA ALA A 47 -12.09 -17.23 -5.55
C ALA A 47 -12.03 -16.20 -4.38
N SER A 48 -12.74 -16.48 -3.27
CA SER A 48 -12.69 -15.62 -2.09
C SER A 48 -11.31 -15.65 -1.42
N SER A 49 -10.65 -16.80 -1.33
CA SER A 49 -9.27 -16.91 -0.84
C SER A 49 -8.33 -16.01 -1.63
N GLN A 50 -8.34 -16.09 -2.96
CA GLN A 50 -7.46 -15.26 -3.80
C GLN A 50 -7.71 -13.75 -3.62
N VAL A 51 -8.95 -13.32 -3.44
CA VAL A 51 -9.28 -11.92 -3.19
C VAL A 51 -8.78 -11.48 -1.79
N LEU A 52 -8.92 -12.35 -0.79
CA LEU A 52 -8.46 -12.06 0.57
C LEU A 52 -6.94 -12.04 0.67
N ASP A 53 -6.22 -12.87 -0.10
CA ASP A 53 -4.76 -12.81 -0.20
C ASP A 53 -4.28 -11.46 -0.75
N VAL A 54 -4.97 -10.90 -1.76
CA VAL A 54 -4.67 -9.54 -2.25
C VAL A 54 -4.98 -8.49 -1.18
N LEU A 55 -6.03 -8.70 -0.39
CA LEU A 55 -6.37 -7.79 0.70
C LEU A 55 -5.29 -7.78 1.80
N LEU A 56 -4.72 -8.94 2.13
CA LEU A 56 -3.58 -9.03 3.05
C LEU A 56 -2.34 -8.32 2.49
N LEU A 57 -2.02 -8.55 1.21
CA LEU A 57 -0.95 -7.81 0.53
C LEU A 57 -1.17 -6.29 0.60
N TYR A 58 -2.42 -5.84 0.49
CA TYR A 58 -2.78 -4.43 0.63
C TYR A 58 -2.48 -3.88 2.02
N THR A 59 -2.75 -4.63 3.09
CA THR A 59 -2.48 -4.16 4.46
C THR A 59 -1.00 -3.96 4.73
N GLU A 60 -0.14 -4.79 4.12
CA GLU A 60 1.32 -4.72 4.28
C GLU A 60 1.98 -3.74 3.31
N ASN A 61 1.44 -3.62 2.10
CA ASN A 61 2.05 -2.93 0.96
C ASN A 61 1.06 -2.00 0.24
N GLN A 62 0.32 -1.17 0.98
CA GLN A 62 -0.79 -0.36 0.47
C GLN A 62 -0.43 0.43 -0.80
N THR A 63 0.67 1.18 -0.75
CA THR A 63 1.09 2.04 -1.87
C THR A 63 1.40 1.22 -3.13
N TYR A 64 2.07 0.08 -2.96
CA TYR A 64 2.44 -0.80 -4.08
C TYR A 64 1.23 -1.49 -4.70
N VAL A 65 0.30 -2.00 -3.89
CA VAL A 65 -0.93 -2.63 -4.36
C VAL A 65 -1.82 -1.62 -5.10
N VAL A 66 -1.99 -0.40 -4.55
CA VAL A 66 -2.76 0.66 -5.21
C VAL A 66 -2.14 1.04 -6.57
N ASN A 67 -0.81 1.13 -6.65
CA ASN A 67 -0.13 1.38 -7.91
C ASN A 67 -0.30 0.24 -8.91
N ALA A 68 -0.24 -1.03 -8.47
CA ALA A 68 -0.49 -2.18 -9.33
C ALA A 68 -1.91 -2.12 -9.94
N PHE A 69 -2.92 -1.74 -9.17
CA PHE A 69 -4.28 -1.53 -9.68
C PHE A 69 -4.38 -0.34 -10.66
N LYS A 70 -3.78 0.80 -10.34
CA LYS A 70 -3.82 1.99 -11.20
C LYS A 70 -3.16 1.75 -12.57
N GLN A 71 -2.08 1.00 -12.59
CA GLN A 71 -1.34 0.70 -13.83
C GLN A 71 -1.94 -0.44 -14.65
N GLY A 72 -2.88 -1.20 -14.07
CA GLY A 72 -3.53 -2.32 -14.75
C GLY A 72 -2.57 -3.48 -15.03
N VAL A 73 -2.67 -4.06 -16.25
CA VAL A 73 -1.92 -5.28 -16.62
C VAL A 73 -0.43 -5.01 -16.90
N ARG A 74 -0.02 -3.75 -17.05
CA ARG A 74 1.36 -3.40 -17.44
C ARG A 74 2.16 -2.97 -16.21
N PHE A 75 3.17 -3.78 -15.87
CA PHE A 75 4.18 -3.39 -14.91
C PHE A 75 5.01 -2.21 -15.43
N ASN A 76 5.02 -1.11 -14.69
CA ASN A 76 5.89 0.03 -14.97
C ASN A 76 6.41 0.63 -13.65
N TYR A 77 7.54 0.11 -13.18
CA TYR A 77 8.25 0.59 -12.02
C TYR A 77 8.55 2.09 -12.08
N ARG A 78 8.89 2.62 -13.27
CA ARG A 78 9.25 4.03 -13.47
C ARG A 78 8.11 5.01 -13.19
N LYS A 79 6.86 4.52 -13.22
CA LYS A 79 5.66 5.30 -12.89
C LYS A 79 5.17 5.11 -11.45
N SER A 80 5.95 4.41 -10.62
CA SER A 80 5.56 4.12 -9.24
C SER A 80 5.75 5.34 -8.34
N GLU A 81 4.80 5.62 -7.47
CA GLU A 81 4.90 6.71 -6.49
C GLU A 81 6.11 6.57 -5.56
N PRO A 82 6.49 5.36 -5.08
CA PRO A 82 7.70 5.21 -4.28
C PRO A 82 8.97 5.65 -5.01
N LEU A 83 9.09 5.36 -6.32
CA LEU A 83 10.25 5.82 -7.10
C LEU A 83 10.25 7.33 -7.25
N LYS A 84 9.10 7.95 -7.53
CA LYS A 84 9.01 9.42 -7.59
C LYS A 84 9.45 10.08 -6.30
N LEU A 85 9.03 9.51 -5.16
CA LEU A 85 9.47 10.00 -3.85
C LEU A 85 10.99 9.85 -3.65
N GLU A 86 11.59 8.74 -4.09
CA GLU A 86 13.04 8.53 -4.00
C GLU A 86 13.81 9.49 -4.91
N VAL A 87 13.30 9.78 -6.11
CA VAL A 87 13.86 10.83 -7.00
C VAL A 87 13.79 12.19 -6.30
N LYS A 88 12.63 12.57 -5.74
CA LYS A 88 12.46 13.81 -4.99
C LYS A 88 13.48 13.93 -3.86
N ASN A 89 13.56 12.92 -3.02
CA ASN A 89 14.50 12.89 -1.90
C ASN A 89 15.97 12.96 -2.34
N THR A 90 16.30 12.45 -3.53
CA THR A 90 17.65 12.52 -4.09
C THR A 90 17.96 13.90 -4.63
N VAL A 91 17.01 14.51 -5.34
CA VAL A 91 17.12 15.89 -5.81
C VAL A 91 17.31 16.83 -4.62
N GLU A 92 16.47 16.73 -3.59
CA GLU A 92 16.59 17.54 -2.37
C GLU A 92 17.97 17.35 -1.70
N ALA A 93 18.50 16.12 -1.62
CA ALA A 93 19.82 15.88 -1.05
C ALA A 93 20.96 16.52 -1.87
N ILE A 94 20.87 16.47 -3.21
CA ILE A 94 21.85 17.13 -4.10
C ILE A 94 21.80 18.65 -3.90
N LEU A 95 20.60 19.22 -3.83
CA LEU A 95 20.41 20.65 -3.62
C LEU A 95 20.90 21.07 -2.23
N ASP A 96 20.52 20.36 -1.18
CA ASP A 96 21.01 20.63 0.17
C ASP A 96 22.54 20.59 0.24
N TYR A 97 23.17 19.58 -0.39
CA TYR A 97 24.63 19.50 -0.45
C TYR A 97 25.22 20.71 -1.18
N SER A 98 24.71 21.02 -2.38
CA SER A 98 25.27 22.07 -3.23
C SER A 98 25.06 23.47 -2.67
N LEU A 99 23.93 23.72 -2.01
CA LEU A 99 23.54 25.07 -1.57
C LEU A 99 23.94 25.38 -0.13
N LYS A 100 23.86 24.38 0.77
CA LYS A 100 24.14 24.59 2.19
C LYS A 100 25.57 24.23 2.55
N TYR A 101 26.16 23.21 1.93
CA TYR A 101 27.39 22.59 2.39
C TYR A 101 28.56 22.76 1.44
N SER A 102 28.39 23.18 0.19
CA SER A 102 29.48 23.44 -0.75
C SER A 102 29.93 24.89 -0.79
N SER A 103 29.24 25.83 -0.12
CA SER A 103 29.60 27.23 -0.09
C SER A 103 30.87 27.47 0.75
N PRO A 104 31.83 28.30 0.27
CA PRO A 104 33.02 28.65 1.04
C PRO A 104 32.74 29.37 2.36
N GLU A 105 31.61 30.07 2.47
CA GLU A 105 31.18 30.77 3.68
C GLU A 105 30.39 29.89 4.65
N GLY A 106 29.85 28.79 4.16
CA GLY A 106 29.11 27.79 4.95
C GLY A 106 29.99 26.54 5.06
N PHE A 107 30.18 26.08 6.20
CA PHE A 107 30.67 24.80 6.70
C PHE A 107 30.90 23.68 5.65
N SER A 108 31.61 24.00 4.55
CA SER A 108 31.93 23.05 3.48
C SER A 108 32.94 21.96 3.90
N ASN A 109 33.44 22.05 5.14
CA ASN A 109 34.39 21.12 5.68
C ASN A 109 33.85 20.53 7.00
N PRO A 110 33.59 19.20 7.08
CA PRO A 110 33.17 18.53 8.32
C PRO A 110 34.16 18.76 9.47
N ASP A 111 35.43 18.95 9.16
CA ASP A 111 36.45 19.27 10.16
C ASP A 111 36.25 20.68 10.72
N ALA A 112 35.80 21.63 9.92
CA ALA A 112 35.47 22.98 10.38
C ALA A 112 34.25 22.98 11.34
N ILE A 113 33.22 22.21 11.03
CA ILE A 113 32.04 22.05 11.92
C ILE A 113 32.46 21.40 13.25
N ARG A 114 33.26 20.35 13.20
CA ARG A 114 33.78 19.68 14.41
C ARG A 114 34.69 20.59 15.22
N PHE A 115 35.51 21.38 14.53
CA PHE A 115 36.36 22.38 15.18
C PHE A 115 35.50 23.44 15.88
N ALA A 116 34.48 23.96 15.23
CA ALA A 116 33.54 24.93 15.82
C ALA A 116 32.82 24.38 17.06
N ILE A 117 32.40 23.12 17.05
CA ILE A 117 31.81 22.44 18.22
C ILE A 117 32.85 22.37 19.35
N SER A 118 34.05 21.87 19.04
CA SER A 118 35.13 21.74 20.01
C SER A 118 35.56 23.08 20.59
N ASP A 119 35.63 24.11 19.75
CA ASP A 119 36.00 25.47 20.16
C ASP A 119 34.95 26.07 21.10
N ALA A 120 33.63 25.92 20.77
CA ALA A 120 32.57 26.38 21.64
C ALA A 120 32.52 25.61 22.99
N GLU A 121 32.83 24.33 23.00
CA GLU A 121 32.92 23.51 24.21
C GLU A 121 34.10 23.94 25.08
N ASN A 122 35.26 24.15 24.46
CA ASN A 122 36.47 24.65 25.13
C ASN A 122 36.27 26.06 25.70
N ASP A 123 35.62 26.94 24.94
CA ASP A 123 35.34 28.32 25.37
C ASP A 123 34.40 28.33 26.57
N ARG A 124 33.35 27.52 26.54
CA ARG A 124 32.46 27.29 27.70
C ARG A 124 33.23 26.87 28.94
N ASP A 125 34.09 25.87 28.80
CA ASP A 125 34.78 25.28 29.94
C ASP A 125 35.86 26.25 30.48
N ASN A 126 36.51 27.00 29.62
CA ASN A 126 37.44 28.07 29.99
C ASN A 126 36.74 29.23 30.72
N GLN A 127 35.53 29.64 30.23
CA GLN A 127 34.73 30.68 30.89
C GLN A 127 34.29 30.25 32.29
N ILE A 128 33.81 29.00 32.42
CA ILE A 128 33.46 28.43 33.74
C ILE A 128 34.64 28.48 34.68
N LYS A 129 35.81 28.02 34.23
CA LYS A 129 37.00 27.99 35.06
C LYS A 129 37.44 29.41 35.49
N THR A 130 37.50 30.36 34.55
CA THR A 130 37.89 31.75 34.81
C THR A 130 36.95 32.42 35.81
N VAL A 131 35.61 32.21 35.63
CA VAL A 131 34.64 32.81 36.54
C VAL A 131 34.73 32.19 37.93
N LEU A 132 34.93 30.89 38.04
CA LEU A 132 35.12 30.23 39.33
C LEU A 132 36.40 30.71 40.06
N GLU A 133 37.49 30.93 39.32
CA GLU A 133 38.75 31.52 39.88
C GLU A 133 38.52 32.94 40.37
N ILE A 134 37.80 33.78 39.60
CA ILE A 134 37.47 35.16 40.04
C ILE A 134 36.57 35.12 41.30
N LEU A 135 35.54 34.28 41.31
CA LEU A 135 34.63 34.17 42.42
C LEU A 135 35.35 33.69 43.71
N LEU A 136 36.31 32.78 43.55
CA LEU A 136 37.13 32.30 44.65
C LEU A 136 37.92 33.45 45.25
N TYR A 137 38.63 34.20 44.39
CA TYR A 137 39.42 35.38 44.82
C TYR A 137 38.55 36.42 45.50
N GLU A 138 37.41 36.79 44.92
CA GLU A 138 36.50 37.80 45.47
C GLU A 138 35.84 37.38 46.79
N THR A 139 35.45 36.10 46.95
CA THR A 139 34.88 35.59 48.20
C THR A 139 35.89 35.53 49.30
N GLU A 140 37.13 35.20 49.04
CA GLU A 140 38.23 35.22 50.01
C GLU A 140 38.56 36.62 50.55
N HIS A 141 38.39 37.63 49.67
CA HIS A 141 38.68 39.03 50.01
C HIS A 141 37.43 39.83 50.45
N ASN A 142 36.26 39.18 50.55
CA ASN A 142 34.97 39.79 50.86
C ASN A 142 34.60 40.98 49.93
N ASN A 143 34.99 40.92 48.66
CA ASN A 143 34.77 41.96 47.67
C ASN A 143 33.87 41.49 46.50
N VAL A 144 32.85 40.71 46.80
CA VAL A 144 31.93 40.10 45.80
C VAL A 144 31.07 41.18 45.16
N GLU A 145 31.19 41.31 43.86
CA GLU A 145 30.35 42.22 43.06
C GLU A 145 28.85 41.83 43.15
N ALA A 146 27.99 42.82 43.15
CA ALA A 146 26.53 42.63 43.26
C ALA A 146 25.95 41.70 42.19
N GLN A 147 26.45 41.75 40.95
CA GLN A 147 26.04 40.92 39.84
C GLN A 147 26.18 39.42 40.10
N TYR A 148 27.16 38.97 40.85
CA TYR A 148 27.39 37.57 41.16
C TYR A 148 26.41 37.03 42.20
N THR A 149 25.91 37.88 43.09
CA THR A 149 24.84 37.56 44.01
C THR A 149 23.46 37.58 43.32
N GLU A 150 23.22 38.54 42.46
CA GLU A 150 21.99 38.63 41.66
C GLU A 150 21.79 37.44 40.72
N ASN A 151 22.87 36.98 40.09
CA ASN A 151 22.86 35.81 39.25
C ASN A 151 22.86 34.48 40.03
N GLY A 152 22.92 34.53 41.35
CA GLY A 152 22.95 33.35 42.20
C GLY A 152 24.28 32.58 42.18
N PHE A 153 25.33 33.15 41.59
CA PHE A 153 26.67 32.51 41.53
C PHE A 153 27.33 32.45 42.91
N VAL A 154 27.00 33.41 43.76
CA VAL A 154 27.46 33.48 45.12
C VAL A 154 26.28 33.71 46.07
N SER A 155 26.26 33.00 47.19
CA SER A 155 25.26 33.17 48.25
C SER A 155 25.95 33.76 49.47
N LYS A 156 25.30 34.77 50.12
CA LYS A 156 25.76 35.32 51.40
C LYS A 156 25.36 34.38 52.52
N THR A 157 26.30 34.07 53.43
CA THR A 157 26.11 33.21 54.61
C THR A 157 26.56 33.93 55.86
N ASP A 158 26.26 33.40 57.03
CA ASP A 158 26.65 34.02 58.32
C ASP A 158 28.16 34.12 58.53
N GLY A 159 28.96 33.34 57.79
CA GLY A 159 30.45 33.33 57.82
C GLY A 159 31.13 33.96 56.62
N GLY A 160 30.39 34.60 55.69
CA GLY A 160 30.95 35.20 54.48
C GLY A 160 30.15 34.85 53.21
N TYR A 161 30.85 34.51 52.17
CA TYR A 161 30.24 34.16 50.87
C TYR A 161 30.54 32.70 50.48
N ARG A 162 29.56 32.07 49.83
CA ARG A 162 29.66 30.71 49.31
C ARG A 162 29.43 30.70 47.81
N ILE A 163 30.31 30.09 47.04
CA ILE A 163 30.19 29.91 45.58
C ILE A 163 29.24 28.77 45.28
N ASN A 164 28.30 29.00 44.39
CA ASN A 164 27.33 28.02 43.87
C ASN A 164 27.83 27.50 42.50
N GLU A 165 28.82 26.61 42.52
CA GLU A 165 29.42 26.09 41.28
C GLU A 165 28.41 25.53 40.29
N ASP A 166 27.40 24.82 40.76
CA ASP A 166 26.37 24.21 39.88
C ASP A 166 25.55 25.29 39.18
N VAL A 167 25.29 26.43 39.81
CA VAL A 167 24.59 27.57 39.19
C VAL A 167 25.50 28.20 38.12
N VAL A 168 26.77 28.39 38.36
CA VAL A 168 27.76 28.90 37.40
C VAL A 168 27.84 27.97 36.21
N LYS A 169 28.07 26.67 36.44
CA LYS A 169 28.12 25.64 35.39
C LYS A 169 26.82 25.58 34.58
N GLY A 170 25.66 25.60 35.26
CA GLY A 170 24.35 25.59 34.62
C GLY A 170 24.11 26.80 33.72
N PHE A 171 24.53 28.02 34.17
CA PHE A 171 24.40 29.25 33.40
C PHE A 171 25.21 29.19 32.09
N TYR A 172 26.48 28.82 32.16
CA TYR A 172 27.32 28.73 30.95
C TYR A 172 26.92 27.57 30.06
N LYS A 173 26.52 26.44 30.61
CA LYS A 173 25.94 25.31 29.84
C LYS A 173 24.72 25.77 29.05
N LYS A 174 23.84 26.56 29.63
CA LYS A 174 22.66 27.11 28.94
C LYS A 174 23.08 28.14 27.87
N LYS A 175 23.99 29.09 28.21
CA LYS A 175 24.47 30.13 27.32
C LYS A 175 25.12 29.60 26.03
N TYR A 176 25.91 28.53 26.13
CA TYR A 176 26.58 27.90 25.00
C TYR A 176 25.77 26.74 24.38
N GLY A 177 24.72 26.28 25.07
CA GLY A 177 23.96 25.11 24.67
C GLY A 177 23.34 25.23 23.30
N GLU A 178 22.65 26.32 23.03
CA GLU A 178 22.00 26.57 21.75
C GLU A 178 22.99 26.61 20.57
N LEU A 179 24.19 27.18 20.79
CA LEU A 179 25.25 27.25 19.78
C LEU A 179 25.79 25.84 19.49
N ILE A 180 26.13 25.09 20.53
CA ILE A 180 26.66 23.73 20.41
C ILE A 180 25.62 22.79 19.75
N GLU A 181 24.34 22.88 20.15
CA GLU A 181 23.25 22.11 19.56
C GLU A 181 23.05 22.46 18.09
N SER A 182 23.09 23.75 17.73
CA SER A 182 22.98 24.19 16.34
C SER A 182 24.14 23.62 15.49
N GLN A 183 25.39 23.66 15.98
CA GLN A 183 26.52 23.11 15.27
C GLN A 183 26.45 21.57 15.13
N LYS A 184 25.96 20.85 16.18
CA LYS A 184 25.74 19.40 16.11
C LYS A 184 24.68 19.04 15.07
N SER A 185 23.58 19.78 15.03
CA SER A 185 22.55 19.59 14.03
C SER A 185 23.06 19.80 12.59
N LEU A 186 23.96 20.76 12.37
CA LEU A 186 24.64 20.97 11.08
C LEU A 186 25.58 19.81 10.70
N ASP A 187 26.37 19.27 11.65
CA ASP A 187 27.24 18.11 11.39
C ASP A 187 26.42 16.84 11.06
N GLU A 188 25.33 16.61 11.80
CA GLU A 188 24.40 15.50 11.53
C GLU A 188 23.74 15.63 10.17
N GLY A 189 23.25 16.82 9.83
CA GLY A 189 22.66 17.12 8.51
C GLY A 189 23.65 16.92 7.37
N TYR A 190 24.88 17.42 7.51
CA TYR A 190 25.95 17.23 6.54
C TYR A 190 26.26 15.74 6.32
N ARG A 191 26.42 14.97 7.40
CA ARG A 191 26.68 13.52 7.32
C ARG A 191 25.55 12.79 6.63
N ALA A 192 24.30 13.07 7.02
CA ALA A 192 23.13 12.43 6.43
C ALA A 192 23.06 12.65 4.91
N VAL A 193 23.36 13.88 4.45
CA VAL A 193 23.38 14.22 3.03
C VAL A 193 24.55 13.56 2.30
N THR A 194 25.76 13.63 2.86
CA THR A 194 26.95 13.02 2.24
C THR A 194 26.87 11.50 2.17
N ASP A 195 26.38 10.84 3.21
CA ASP A 195 26.17 9.39 3.22
C ASP A 195 25.14 8.98 2.16
N LYS A 196 24.07 9.78 2.01
CA LYS A 196 23.05 9.56 0.97
C LYS A 196 23.63 9.71 -0.43
N LEU A 197 24.41 10.78 -0.67
CA LEU A 197 25.07 11.00 -1.97
C LEU A 197 26.11 9.91 -2.28
N ALA A 198 26.87 9.46 -1.28
CA ALA A 198 27.85 8.37 -1.43
C ALA A 198 27.19 7.03 -1.77
N ALA A 199 25.93 6.82 -1.39
CA ALA A 199 25.17 5.63 -1.72
C ALA A 199 24.57 5.65 -3.15
N LEU A 200 24.58 6.81 -3.83
CA LEU A 200 24.06 6.95 -5.19
C LEU A 200 24.97 6.25 -6.21
N ARG A 201 24.33 5.61 -7.18
CA ARG A 201 25.03 4.93 -8.29
C ARG A 201 24.64 5.55 -9.61
N SER A 202 25.63 5.96 -10.38
CA SER A 202 25.42 6.50 -11.74
C SER A 202 24.49 7.72 -11.80
N VAL A 203 24.32 8.43 -10.70
CA VAL A 203 23.69 9.76 -10.70
C VAL A 203 24.76 10.79 -10.92
N SER A 204 24.54 11.68 -11.87
CA SER A 204 25.41 12.82 -12.13
C SER A 204 24.63 14.10 -11.88
N TYR A 205 25.29 15.11 -11.32
CA TYR A 205 24.67 16.41 -11.10
C TYR A 205 25.64 17.56 -11.36
N ALA A 206 25.07 18.71 -11.68
CA ALA A 206 25.74 19.99 -11.70
C ALA A 206 24.75 21.08 -11.24
N VAL A 207 25.17 21.89 -10.28
CA VAL A 207 24.39 23.01 -9.74
C VAL A 207 25.27 24.26 -9.88
N PHE A 208 24.79 25.24 -10.63
CA PHE A 208 25.47 26.49 -10.88
C PHE A 208 24.79 27.62 -10.12
N ASP A 209 25.53 28.25 -9.20
CA ASP A 209 25.10 29.44 -8.47
C ASP A 209 25.44 30.67 -9.33
N ARG A 210 24.40 31.33 -9.86
CA ARG A 210 24.58 32.51 -10.72
C ARG A 210 25.11 33.71 -9.96
N ALA A 211 24.72 33.86 -8.69
CA ALA A 211 25.12 35.01 -7.90
C ALA A 211 26.63 34.97 -7.55
N LYS A 212 27.14 33.79 -7.29
CA LYS A 212 28.56 33.56 -6.95
C LYS A 212 29.40 33.17 -8.15
N ASN A 213 28.80 32.80 -9.27
CA ASN A 213 29.45 32.23 -10.44
C ASN A 213 30.24 30.96 -10.12
N GLU A 214 29.67 30.10 -9.28
CA GLU A 214 30.29 28.85 -8.80
C GLU A 214 29.53 27.63 -9.34
N LEU A 215 30.29 26.62 -9.74
CA LEU A 215 29.74 25.33 -10.23
C LEU A 215 30.11 24.21 -9.28
N THR A 216 29.07 23.59 -8.69
CA THR A 216 29.21 22.35 -7.92
C THR A 216 28.78 21.17 -8.77
N THR A 217 29.68 20.21 -9.04
CA THR A 217 29.36 19.10 -9.97
C THR A 217 30.02 17.80 -9.55
N SER A 218 29.36 16.68 -9.88
CA SER A 218 29.91 15.32 -9.81
C SER A 218 30.70 14.92 -11.07
N GLU A 219 30.65 15.73 -12.13
CA GLU A 219 31.31 15.48 -13.41
C GLU A 219 32.61 16.29 -13.51
N ASN A 220 33.52 15.89 -14.38
CA ASN A 220 34.78 16.61 -14.61
C ASN A 220 34.57 17.75 -15.64
N VAL A 221 33.82 18.77 -15.22
CA VAL A 221 33.52 19.97 -16.00
C VAL A 221 33.79 21.20 -15.16
N SER A 222 34.16 22.28 -15.81
CA SER A 222 34.54 23.53 -15.14
C SER A 222 33.69 24.74 -15.51
N THR A 223 32.80 24.59 -16.52
CA THR A 223 31.94 25.69 -16.97
C THR A 223 30.50 25.24 -17.09
N PHE A 224 29.57 26.22 -16.98
CA PHE A 224 28.14 26.00 -17.14
C PHE A 224 27.80 25.45 -18.56
N GLU A 225 28.43 25.98 -19.60
CA GLU A 225 28.20 25.58 -20.98
C GLU A 225 28.63 24.12 -21.24
N GLU A 226 29.75 23.71 -20.63
CA GLU A 226 30.17 22.30 -20.71
C GLU A 226 29.19 21.37 -19.99
N ALA A 227 28.77 21.77 -18.79
CA ALA A 227 27.74 21.02 -18.03
C ALA A 227 26.44 20.91 -18.84
N GLN A 228 25.91 21.99 -19.37
CA GLN A 228 24.70 22.01 -20.19
C GLN A 228 24.82 21.09 -21.41
N LYS A 229 25.96 21.09 -22.09
CA LYS A 229 26.18 20.23 -23.25
C LYS A 229 26.22 18.75 -22.89
N ILE A 230 26.88 18.38 -21.77
CA ILE A 230 26.94 16.99 -21.32
C ILE A 230 25.57 16.51 -20.87
N PHE A 231 24.89 17.28 -20.02
CA PHE A 231 23.61 16.86 -19.47
C PHE A 231 22.50 16.80 -20.50
N SER A 232 22.49 17.69 -21.51
CA SER A 232 21.53 17.65 -22.61
C SER A 232 21.66 16.39 -23.49
N SER A 233 22.79 15.70 -23.45
CA SER A 233 22.99 14.44 -24.17
C SER A 233 22.58 13.18 -23.38
N LYS A 234 22.28 13.30 -22.09
CA LYS A 234 21.91 12.16 -21.24
C LYS A 234 20.42 11.82 -21.37
N GLU A 235 20.07 10.53 -21.31
CA GLU A 235 18.72 10.05 -21.55
C GLU A 235 17.70 10.45 -20.47
N ASN A 236 18.07 10.40 -19.22
CA ASN A 236 17.20 10.73 -18.09
C ASN A 236 17.79 11.93 -17.35
N CYS A 237 17.52 13.11 -17.85
CA CYS A 237 18.06 14.33 -17.28
C CYS A 237 16.95 15.30 -16.87
N LEU A 238 17.04 15.77 -15.64
CA LEU A 238 16.29 16.90 -15.11
C LEU A 238 17.16 18.14 -15.30
N MET A 239 16.64 19.18 -15.94
CA MET A 239 17.30 20.47 -16.09
C MET A 239 16.34 21.58 -15.66
N VAL A 240 16.79 22.44 -14.76
CA VAL A 240 16.08 23.64 -14.30
C VAL A 240 17.01 24.82 -14.53
N PHE A 241 16.66 25.78 -15.40
CA PHE A 241 17.45 26.96 -15.63
C PHE A 241 16.63 28.13 -16.18
N ASP A 242 17.14 29.36 -15.97
CA ASP A 242 16.47 30.60 -16.36
C ASP A 242 16.83 31.02 -17.78
N SER A 243 16.11 30.54 -18.78
CA SER A 243 16.28 30.98 -20.15
C SER A 243 15.01 30.99 -20.98
N GLY A 244 13.86 31.35 -20.38
CA GLY A 244 12.54 31.37 -21.04
C GLY A 244 11.86 30.01 -21.17
N ASN A 245 12.56 28.93 -20.84
CA ASN A 245 12.04 27.59 -20.56
C ASN A 245 12.59 27.17 -19.20
N PRO A 246 11.89 27.43 -18.11
CA PRO A 246 12.42 27.27 -16.75
C PRO A 246 12.79 25.83 -16.38
N TYR A 247 12.35 24.84 -17.14
CA TYR A 247 12.70 23.43 -16.87
C TYR A 247 12.59 22.58 -18.14
N TYR A 248 13.52 21.67 -18.26
CA TYR A 248 13.53 20.66 -19.29
C TYR A 248 13.68 19.28 -18.67
N VAL A 249 12.76 18.37 -19.02
CA VAL A 249 12.82 16.96 -18.61
C VAL A 249 12.92 16.10 -19.85
N HIS A 250 13.97 15.31 -19.94
CA HIS A 250 14.12 14.40 -21.06
C HIS A 250 13.09 13.26 -21.01
N SER A 251 12.62 12.79 -22.13
CA SER A 251 11.40 12.01 -22.43
C SER A 251 11.02 10.85 -21.51
N GLN A 252 11.94 10.30 -20.73
CA GLN A 252 11.62 9.19 -19.82
C GLN A 252 11.16 9.61 -18.42
N LEU A 253 11.24 10.90 -18.11
CA LEU A 253 10.90 11.47 -16.81
C LEU A 253 9.65 12.38 -16.84
N ASP A 254 8.83 12.31 -17.88
CA ASP A 254 7.63 13.16 -18.06
C ASP A 254 6.69 13.12 -16.83
N ASP A 255 6.62 11.98 -16.14
CA ASP A 255 5.80 11.82 -14.92
C ASP A 255 6.39 12.57 -13.69
N LEU A 256 7.59 13.17 -13.81
CA LEU A 256 8.23 13.98 -12.77
C LEU A 256 7.95 15.49 -12.90
N SER A 257 7.20 15.90 -13.94
CA SER A 257 6.83 17.32 -14.14
C SER A 257 6.25 17.98 -12.87
N PRO A 258 5.35 17.34 -12.09
CA PRO A 258 4.84 17.94 -10.86
C PRO A 258 5.92 18.18 -9.79
N LEU A 259 6.95 17.34 -9.76
CA LEU A 259 8.08 17.52 -8.85
C LEU A 259 8.92 18.74 -9.23
N ILE A 260 9.09 18.94 -10.53
CA ILE A 260 9.82 20.11 -11.05
C ILE A 260 9.04 21.39 -10.77
N GLU A 261 7.73 21.39 -11.01
CA GLU A 261 6.85 22.50 -10.68
C GLU A 261 6.87 22.85 -9.19
N GLU A 262 7.06 21.88 -8.31
CA GLU A 262 7.21 22.08 -6.87
C GLU A 262 8.59 22.67 -6.50
N LEU A 263 9.65 22.25 -7.18
CA LEU A 263 11.03 22.66 -6.90
C LEU A 263 11.43 23.96 -7.59
N ALA A 264 10.97 24.18 -8.82
CA ALA A 264 11.36 25.33 -9.65
C ALA A 264 11.13 26.69 -8.95
N PRO A 265 9.97 26.98 -8.34
CA PRO A 265 9.73 28.28 -7.70
C PRO A 265 10.71 28.63 -6.59
N ASN A 266 11.37 27.64 -6.00
CA ASN A 266 12.31 27.85 -4.90
C ASN A 266 13.73 28.15 -5.39
N TYR A 267 14.08 27.86 -6.66
CA TYR A 267 15.45 27.88 -7.15
C TYR A 267 15.63 28.56 -8.51
N GLU A 268 14.57 28.88 -9.26
CA GLU A 268 14.64 29.41 -10.62
C GLU A 268 15.49 30.67 -10.76
N ASP A 269 15.39 31.58 -9.82
CA ASP A 269 16.03 32.89 -9.92
C ASP A 269 17.52 32.90 -9.56
N GLU A 270 18.00 31.88 -8.87
CA GLU A 270 19.34 31.87 -8.28
C GLU A 270 20.26 30.77 -8.84
N PHE A 271 19.69 29.64 -9.29
CA PHE A 271 20.47 28.45 -9.63
C PHE A 271 20.06 27.83 -10.96
N ASP A 272 21.06 27.32 -11.69
CA ASP A 272 20.86 26.39 -12.79
C ASP A 272 21.20 24.97 -12.34
N ILE A 273 20.26 24.04 -12.48
CA ILE A 273 20.33 22.70 -11.92
C ILE A 273 20.26 21.66 -13.02
N PHE A 274 21.21 20.71 -13.01
CA PHE A 274 21.26 19.56 -13.89
C PHE A 274 21.39 18.29 -13.08
N ILE A 275 20.50 17.34 -13.22
CA ILE A 275 20.57 16.05 -12.54
C ILE A 275 20.22 14.95 -13.51
N SER A 276 21.12 13.99 -13.71
CA SER A 276 20.92 12.85 -14.59
C SER A 276 20.87 11.55 -13.82
N PHE A 277 19.89 10.74 -14.12
CA PHE A 277 19.67 9.42 -13.54
C PHE A 277 20.02 8.31 -14.56
N PRO A 278 20.40 7.10 -14.10
CA PRO A 278 20.65 5.98 -14.99
C PRO A 278 19.37 5.56 -15.73
N SER A 279 19.53 4.92 -16.90
CA SER A 279 18.41 4.55 -17.77
C SER A 279 17.45 3.54 -17.14
N ASP A 280 17.93 2.69 -16.24
CA ASP A 280 17.11 1.73 -15.49
C ASP A 280 16.38 2.34 -14.27
N MET A 281 16.73 3.57 -13.89
CA MET A 281 16.23 4.27 -12.70
C MET A 281 16.52 3.55 -11.38
N VAL A 282 17.57 2.73 -11.35
CA VAL A 282 18.05 2.04 -10.15
C VAL A 282 19.35 2.71 -9.67
N PHE A 283 19.20 3.78 -8.93
CA PHE A 283 20.31 4.67 -8.56
C PHE A 283 20.65 4.69 -7.06
N SER A 284 19.86 3.98 -6.24
CA SER A 284 20.11 3.86 -4.81
C SER A 284 19.75 2.45 -4.31
N PRO A 285 20.22 2.01 -3.15
CA PRO A 285 19.77 0.76 -2.53
C PRO A 285 18.27 0.73 -2.26
N ASN A 286 17.65 1.90 -2.02
CA ASN A 286 16.21 2.02 -1.88
C ASN A 286 15.48 1.73 -3.19
N CYS A 287 16.01 2.19 -4.33
CA CYS A 287 15.45 1.88 -5.65
C CYS A 287 15.44 0.37 -5.93
N GLU A 288 16.52 -0.34 -5.63
CA GLU A 288 16.59 -1.80 -5.75
C GLU A 288 15.50 -2.50 -4.92
N LYS A 289 15.32 -2.04 -3.68
CA LYS A 289 14.29 -2.55 -2.79
C LYS A 289 12.89 -2.22 -3.30
N ILE A 290 12.66 -0.98 -3.75
CA ILE A 290 11.37 -0.54 -4.32
C ILE A 290 11.03 -1.36 -5.56
N GLU A 291 11.99 -1.56 -6.48
CA GLU A 291 11.78 -2.35 -7.70
C GLU A 291 11.42 -3.80 -7.38
N SER A 292 12.21 -4.46 -6.48
CA SER A 292 11.96 -5.84 -6.10
C SER A 292 10.60 -6.03 -5.43
N THR A 293 10.27 -5.17 -4.46
CA THR A 293 8.98 -5.20 -3.77
C THR A 293 7.82 -4.93 -4.74
N TYR A 294 7.97 -3.95 -5.62
CA TYR A 294 6.94 -3.63 -6.60
C TYR A 294 6.69 -4.79 -7.56
N LYS A 295 7.77 -5.42 -8.05
CA LYS A 295 7.70 -6.57 -8.93
C LYS A 295 7.02 -7.77 -8.26
N GLU A 296 7.39 -8.06 -7.03
CA GLU A 296 6.80 -9.15 -6.23
C GLU A 296 5.31 -8.91 -6.00
N VAL A 297 4.94 -7.74 -5.49
CA VAL A 297 3.53 -7.39 -5.23
C VAL A 297 2.71 -7.42 -6.52
N TYR A 298 3.23 -6.87 -7.62
CA TYR A 298 2.52 -6.88 -8.90
C TYR A 298 2.28 -8.29 -9.42
N GLN A 299 3.30 -9.16 -9.37
CA GLN A 299 3.17 -10.55 -9.80
C GLN A 299 2.14 -11.30 -8.95
N ASN A 300 2.16 -11.12 -7.64
CA ASN A 300 1.20 -11.75 -6.74
C ASN A 300 -0.22 -11.24 -6.97
N VAL A 301 -0.43 -9.94 -7.07
CA VAL A 301 -1.74 -9.35 -7.37
C VAL A 301 -2.28 -9.86 -8.72
N ALA A 302 -1.47 -9.85 -9.77
CA ALA A 302 -1.87 -10.33 -11.10
C ALA A 302 -2.22 -11.83 -11.08
N LEU A 303 -1.45 -12.66 -10.37
CA LEU A 303 -1.68 -14.09 -10.23
C LEU A 303 -3.00 -14.37 -9.52
N HIS A 304 -3.20 -13.79 -8.33
CA HIS A 304 -4.40 -13.99 -7.52
C HIS A 304 -5.67 -13.56 -8.26
N PHE A 305 -5.66 -12.39 -8.92
CA PHE A 305 -6.81 -11.96 -9.71
C PHE A 305 -7.06 -12.83 -10.94
N SER A 306 -6.02 -13.33 -11.59
CA SER A 306 -6.17 -14.24 -12.73
C SER A 306 -6.83 -15.55 -12.29
N ILE A 307 -6.38 -16.14 -11.18
CA ILE A 307 -6.97 -17.36 -10.61
C ILE A 307 -8.42 -17.09 -10.20
N ALA A 308 -8.66 -16.02 -9.43
CA ALA A 308 -10.02 -15.64 -9.00
C ALA A 308 -10.97 -15.45 -10.18
N GLY A 309 -10.51 -14.79 -11.26
CA GLY A 309 -11.29 -14.54 -12.47
C GLY A 309 -11.68 -15.83 -13.19
N VAL A 310 -10.72 -16.72 -13.43
CA VAL A 310 -10.96 -18.02 -14.08
C VAL A 310 -11.91 -18.89 -13.25
N VAL A 311 -11.62 -19.01 -11.95
CA VAL A 311 -12.44 -19.85 -11.04
C VAL A 311 -13.85 -19.29 -10.89
N SER A 312 -14.03 -17.96 -10.81
CA SER A 312 -15.34 -17.31 -10.79
C SER A 312 -16.13 -17.54 -12.08
N ALA A 313 -15.48 -17.49 -13.24
CA ALA A 313 -16.12 -17.79 -14.53
C ALA A 313 -16.62 -19.23 -14.59
N VAL A 314 -15.82 -20.20 -14.10
CA VAL A 314 -16.24 -21.61 -13.99
C VAL A 314 -17.42 -21.76 -13.01
N GLY A 315 -17.33 -21.13 -11.83
CA GLY A 315 -18.40 -21.14 -10.83
C GLY A 315 -19.70 -20.57 -11.39
N LEU A 316 -19.64 -19.47 -12.14
CA LEU A 316 -20.79 -18.87 -12.80
C LEU A 316 -21.41 -19.82 -13.84
N ALA A 317 -20.59 -20.45 -14.68
CA ALA A 317 -21.07 -21.43 -15.67
C ALA A 317 -21.78 -22.61 -15.00
N LEU A 318 -21.20 -23.15 -13.92
CA LEU A 318 -21.81 -24.21 -13.12
C LEU A 318 -23.13 -23.74 -12.44
N THR A 319 -23.17 -22.52 -11.98
CA THR A 319 -24.40 -21.92 -11.41
C THR A 319 -25.52 -21.85 -12.45
N VAL A 320 -25.22 -21.36 -13.66
CA VAL A 320 -26.18 -21.33 -14.75
C VAL A 320 -26.69 -22.76 -15.09
N LEU A 321 -25.75 -23.72 -15.12
CA LEU A 321 -26.09 -25.13 -15.35
C LEU A 321 -27.01 -25.66 -14.23
N LEU A 322 -26.67 -25.46 -12.97
CA LEU A 322 -27.47 -25.89 -11.82
C LEU A 322 -28.86 -25.27 -11.84
N LEU A 323 -28.97 -23.97 -12.17
CA LEU A 323 -30.24 -23.28 -12.31
C LEU A 323 -31.10 -23.90 -13.45
N ARG A 324 -30.48 -24.28 -14.57
CA ARG A 324 -31.20 -24.97 -15.67
C ARG A 324 -31.73 -26.34 -15.25
N LEU A 325 -30.94 -27.10 -14.51
CA LEU A 325 -31.29 -28.45 -14.04
C LEU A 325 -32.23 -28.45 -12.84
N SER A 326 -32.38 -27.32 -12.13
CA SER A 326 -33.19 -27.22 -10.92
C SER A 326 -34.69 -27.49 -11.23
N GLY A 327 -35.25 -28.42 -10.48
CA GLY A 327 -36.68 -28.83 -10.58
C GLY A 327 -36.97 -29.97 -11.56
N HIS A 328 -36.04 -30.32 -12.46
CA HIS A 328 -36.23 -31.39 -13.42
C HIS A 328 -35.45 -32.66 -13.02
N ARG A 329 -36.02 -33.86 -13.24
CA ARG A 329 -35.33 -35.15 -13.10
C ARG A 329 -34.83 -35.73 -14.43
N GLU A 330 -35.48 -35.32 -15.53
CA GLU A 330 -35.19 -35.75 -16.89
C GLU A 330 -35.31 -34.57 -17.83
N ARG A 331 -34.66 -34.62 -18.98
CA ARG A 331 -34.78 -33.60 -20.01
C ARG A 331 -36.22 -33.50 -20.51
N GLY A 332 -36.84 -32.33 -20.35
CA GLY A 332 -38.25 -32.11 -20.73
C GLY A 332 -39.26 -32.77 -19.83
N GLY A 333 -38.84 -33.43 -18.74
CA GLY A 333 -39.73 -34.08 -17.79
C GLY A 333 -40.47 -33.09 -16.87
N ALA A 334 -41.54 -33.58 -16.21
CA ALA A 334 -42.29 -32.80 -15.24
C ALA A 334 -41.40 -32.34 -14.06
N VAL A 335 -41.60 -31.11 -13.63
CA VAL A 335 -40.91 -30.57 -12.44
C VAL A 335 -41.38 -31.31 -11.19
N LYS A 336 -40.47 -31.79 -10.35
CA LYS A 336 -40.80 -32.45 -9.09
C LYS A 336 -40.39 -31.60 -7.89
N TYR A 337 -41.24 -31.61 -6.88
CA TYR A 337 -40.93 -30.95 -5.61
C TYR A 337 -39.82 -31.67 -4.85
N ALA A 338 -38.93 -30.90 -4.24
CA ALA A 338 -38.06 -31.40 -3.19
C ALA A 338 -38.82 -31.47 -1.85
N LEU A 339 -38.31 -32.22 -0.88
CA LEU A 339 -38.91 -32.31 0.44
C LEU A 339 -39.04 -30.92 1.11
N SER A 340 -38.06 -30.07 0.93
CA SER A 340 -38.03 -28.68 1.40
C SER A 340 -39.13 -27.80 0.80
N ASP A 341 -39.60 -28.10 -0.41
CA ASP A 341 -40.63 -27.29 -1.08
C ASP A 341 -42.05 -27.53 -0.47
N LYS A 342 -42.17 -28.48 0.48
CA LYS A 342 -43.38 -28.68 1.26
C LYS A 342 -43.62 -27.62 2.32
N LEU A 343 -42.53 -26.95 2.75
CA LEU A 343 -42.65 -25.80 3.65
C LEU A 343 -43.28 -24.60 2.91
N PRO A 344 -43.96 -23.71 3.65
CA PRO A 344 -44.40 -22.45 3.05
C PRO A 344 -43.24 -21.73 2.41
N ASN A 345 -43.35 -21.38 1.12
CA ASN A 345 -42.28 -20.78 0.35
C ASN A 345 -41.71 -19.50 1.00
N ILE A 346 -42.54 -18.69 1.67
CA ILE A 346 -42.11 -17.50 2.39
C ILE A 346 -41.12 -17.88 3.52
N LEU A 347 -41.46 -18.89 4.35
CA LEU A 347 -40.58 -19.34 5.43
C LEU A 347 -39.27 -19.93 4.89
N HIS A 348 -39.36 -20.73 3.83
CA HIS A 348 -38.20 -21.37 3.22
C HIS A 348 -37.26 -20.33 2.59
N ILE A 349 -37.80 -19.39 1.82
CA ILE A 349 -37.02 -18.31 1.20
C ILE A 349 -36.47 -17.39 2.28
N ALA A 350 -37.29 -16.99 3.28
CA ALA A 350 -36.83 -16.14 4.37
C ALA A 350 -35.67 -16.77 5.16
N LEU A 351 -35.73 -18.07 5.46
CA LEU A 351 -34.65 -18.78 6.14
C LEU A 351 -33.34 -18.73 5.35
N HIS A 352 -33.38 -19.05 4.05
CA HIS A 352 -32.19 -19.01 3.21
C HIS A 352 -31.65 -17.61 3.07
N LEU A 353 -32.50 -16.59 2.88
CA LEU A 353 -32.06 -15.20 2.79
C LEU A 353 -31.50 -14.68 4.12
N SER A 354 -32.11 -15.06 5.27
CA SER A 354 -31.58 -14.68 6.59
C SER A 354 -30.18 -15.22 6.81
N ILE A 355 -29.93 -16.50 6.47
CA ILE A 355 -28.59 -17.09 6.58
C ILE A 355 -27.63 -16.39 5.62
N SER A 356 -28.05 -16.13 4.37
CA SER A 356 -27.24 -15.39 3.39
C SER A 356 -26.83 -14.00 3.91
N VAL A 357 -27.77 -13.23 4.44
CA VAL A 357 -27.51 -11.89 4.96
C VAL A 357 -26.59 -11.97 6.17
N SER A 358 -26.84 -12.89 7.11
CA SER A 358 -25.98 -13.06 8.28
C SER A 358 -24.55 -13.44 7.91
N THR A 359 -24.37 -14.33 6.94
CA THR A 359 -23.01 -14.68 6.45
C THR A 359 -22.36 -13.54 5.70
N ALA A 360 -23.10 -12.74 4.93
CA ALA A 360 -22.57 -11.56 4.27
C ALA A 360 -22.07 -10.49 5.28
N LEU A 361 -22.82 -10.26 6.36
CA LEU A 361 -22.38 -9.36 7.44
C LEU A 361 -21.13 -9.86 8.14
N LEU A 362 -20.97 -11.18 8.33
CA LEU A 362 -19.76 -11.77 8.89
C LEU A 362 -18.55 -11.64 7.93
N VAL A 363 -18.77 -11.66 6.62
CA VAL A 363 -17.71 -11.36 5.63
C VAL A 363 -17.29 -9.91 5.74
N GLU A 364 -18.24 -8.97 5.77
CA GLU A 364 -17.97 -7.53 5.93
C GLU A 364 -17.17 -7.26 7.20
N ASP A 365 -17.58 -7.80 8.34
CA ASP A 365 -16.90 -7.67 9.61
C ASP A 365 -15.48 -8.26 9.56
N SER A 366 -15.28 -9.41 8.90
CA SER A 366 -13.95 -10.01 8.72
C SER A 366 -13.05 -9.13 7.88
N VAL A 367 -13.54 -8.62 6.75
CA VAL A 367 -12.80 -7.71 5.86
C VAL A 367 -12.43 -6.42 6.60
N TYR A 368 -13.37 -5.86 7.38
CA TYR A 368 -13.10 -4.67 8.18
C TYR A 368 -11.97 -4.89 9.20
N LEU A 369 -11.96 -6.04 9.89
CA LEU A 369 -10.91 -6.38 10.86
C LEU A 369 -9.55 -6.67 10.20
N ILE A 370 -9.53 -7.26 8.99
CA ILE A 370 -8.31 -7.45 8.20
C ILE A 370 -7.72 -6.10 7.81
N LEU A 371 -8.55 -5.15 7.36
CA LEU A 371 -8.09 -3.83 6.92
C LEU A 371 -7.67 -2.91 8.08
N ASN A 372 -8.10 -3.20 9.30
CA ASN A 372 -7.82 -2.39 10.49
C ASN A 372 -7.18 -3.22 11.62
N PRO A 373 -5.97 -3.75 11.43
CA PRO A 373 -5.33 -4.66 12.38
C PRO A 373 -5.09 -4.03 13.76
N HIS A 374 -5.01 -2.70 13.84
CA HIS A 374 -4.84 -1.96 15.10
C HIS A 374 -6.08 -1.97 16.00
N LEU A 375 -7.26 -2.33 15.48
CA LEU A 375 -8.48 -2.49 16.27
C LEU A 375 -8.52 -3.86 16.99
N ASN A 376 -7.64 -4.75 16.62
CA ASN A 376 -7.47 -6.06 17.26
C ASN A 376 -6.61 -5.90 18.52
N THR A 377 -7.16 -5.29 19.57
CA THR A 377 -6.45 -5.10 20.83
C THR A 377 -6.23 -6.40 21.56
N ASP A 378 -4.98 -6.63 21.99
CA ASP A 378 -4.39 -7.40 23.10
C ASP A 378 -4.90 -8.82 23.46
N TRP A 379 -6.06 -9.20 23.05
CA TRP A 379 -6.70 -10.47 23.36
C TRP A 379 -6.42 -11.56 22.34
N LEU A 380 -6.08 -11.15 21.17
CA LEU A 380 -6.17 -11.95 19.99
C LEU A 380 -4.91 -11.79 19.16
N THR A 381 -3.88 -12.44 19.58
CA THR A 381 -3.01 -13.16 18.65
C THR A 381 -3.80 -14.21 17.82
N ILE A 382 -5.11 -14.04 17.70
CA ILE A 382 -5.87 -14.72 16.65
C ILE A 382 -5.48 -14.04 15.38
N ARG A 383 -4.59 -14.69 14.70
CA ARG A 383 -3.92 -14.32 13.45
C ARG A 383 -4.97 -13.84 12.45
N SER A 384 -4.59 -12.88 11.64
CA SER A 384 -5.32 -12.50 10.42
C SER A 384 -5.89 -13.70 9.64
N GLU A 385 -5.22 -14.83 9.67
CA GLU A 385 -5.63 -16.14 9.15
C GLU A 385 -7.02 -16.59 9.61
N PHE A 386 -7.41 -16.33 10.86
CA PHE A 386 -8.74 -16.67 11.33
C PHE A 386 -9.83 -15.85 10.66
N PHE A 387 -9.62 -14.55 10.49
CA PHE A 387 -10.58 -13.67 9.81
C PHE A 387 -10.66 -13.98 8.33
N VAL A 388 -9.54 -14.35 7.71
CA VAL A 388 -9.50 -14.83 6.32
C VAL A 388 -10.32 -16.10 6.18
N LEU A 389 -10.05 -17.13 6.97
CA LEU A 389 -10.82 -18.38 6.93
C LEU A 389 -12.30 -18.15 7.23
N ARG A 390 -12.63 -17.28 8.19
CA ARG A 390 -14.03 -16.92 8.49
C ARG A 390 -14.70 -16.28 7.27
N ALA A 391 -14.03 -15.36 6.59
CA ALA A 391 -14.56 -14.69 5.40
C ALA A 391 -14.74 -15.68 4.24
N GLU A 392 -13.80 -16.59 4.00
CA GLU A 392 -13.90 -17.63 2.96
C GLU A 392 -15.08 -18.57 3.19
N VAL A 393 -15.23 -19.08 4.40
CA VAL A 393 -16.33 -19.98 4.77
C VAL A 393 -17.67 -19.24 4.66
N CYS A 394 -17.75 -18.03 5.21
CA CYS A 394 -18.99 -17.25 5.19
C CYS A 394 -19.39 -16.82 3.78
N SER A 395 -18.45 -16.45 2.90
CA SER A 395 -18.74 -16.12 1.49
C SER A 395 -19.28 -17.33 0.74
N THR A 396 -18.69 -18.51 0.97
CA THR A 396 -19.14 -19.77 0.38
C THR A 396 -20.57 -20.13 0.83
N LEU A 397 -20.85 -20.01 2.12
CA LEU A 397 -22.20 -20.24 2.66
C LEU A 397 -23.20 -19.22 2.12
N CYS A 398 -22.83 -17.94 2.02
CA CYS A 398 -23.67 -16.90 1.46
C CYS A 398 -24.11 -17.25 0.03
N VAL A 399 -23.20 -17.65 -0.82
CA VAL A 399 -23.49 -18.06 -2.21
C VAL A 399 -24.37 -19.29 -2.26
N LEU A 400 -24.08 -20.32 -1.47
CA LEU A 400 -24.87 -21.56 -1.45
C LEU A 400 -26.30 -21.31 -0.99
N PHE A 401 -26.53 -20.56 0.08
CA PHE A 401 -27.87 -20.28 0.58
C PHE A 401 -28.66 -19.36 -0.35
N THR A 402 -28.01 -18.38 -0.97
CA THR A 402 -28.62 -17.54 -2.01
C THR A 402 -29.05 -18.39 -3.20
N LEU A 403 -28.17 -19.28 -3.66
CA LEU A 403 -28.48 -20.20 -4.78
C LEU A 403 -29.59 -21.15 -4.44
N ALA A 404 -29.67 -21.69 -3.21
CA ALA A 404 -30.76 -22.53 -2.74
C ALA A 404 -32.11 -21.78 -2.76
N ALA A 405 -32.12 -20.50 -2.31
CA ALA A 405 -33.30 -19.65 -2.37
C ALA A 405 -33.78 -19.45 -3.82
N ILE A 406 -32.86 -19.11 -4.74
CA ILE A 406 -33.16 -18.92 -6.16
C ILE A 406 -33.71 -20.21 -6.79
N CYS A 407 -33.09 -21.37 -6.50
CA CYS A 407 -33.58 -22.66 -6.98
C CYS A 407 -34.99 -22.99 -6.44
N CYS A 408 -35.29 -22.66 -5.19
CA CYS A 408 -36.61 -22.81 -4.60
C CYS A 408 -37.62 -21.92 -5.30
N ILE A 409 -37.36 -20.65 -5.48
CA ILE A 409 -38.23 -19.70 -6.20
C ILE A 409 -38.51 -20.22 -7.61
N LYS A 410 -37.48 -20.64 -8.34
CA LYS A 410 -37.62 -21.18 -9.70
C LYS A 410 -38.54 -22.38 -9.74
N ARG A 411 -38.41 -23.37 -8.82
CA ARG A 411 -39.29 -24.54 -8.76
C ARG A 411 -40.75 -24.14 -8.53
N HIS A 412 -41.01 -23.22 -7.58
CA HIS A 412 -42.35 -22.72 -7.32
C HIS A 412 -42.95 -21.94 -8.50
N CYS A 413 -42.14 -21.19 -9.23
CA CYS A 413 -42.58 -20.51 -10.46
C CYS A 413 -42.99 -21.51 -11.54
N LEU A 414 -42.15 -22.53 -11.79
CA LEU A 414 -42.41 -23.57 -12.79
C LEU A 414 -43.70 -24.38 -12.47
N HIS A 415 -43.99 -24.61 -11.20
CA HIS A 415 -45.22 -25.27 -10.76
C HIS A 415 -46.43 -24.33 -10.68
N LYS A 416 -46.28 -23.04 -10.94
CA LYS A 416 -47.32 -22.02 -10.76
C LYS A 416 -47.90 -22.01 -9.33
N THR A 417 -47.09 -22.38 -8.34
CA THR A 417 -47.50 -22.52 -6.94
C THR A 417 -46.92 -21.48 -6.03
N LEU A 418 -46.16 -20.51 -6.58
CA LEU A 418 -45.47 -19.48 -5.79
C LEU A 418 -46.44 -18.77 -4.83
N LEU A 419 -47.61 -18.35 -5.33
CA LEU A 419 -48.64 -17.69 -4.52
C LEU A 419 -49.45 -18.70 -3.69
N LYS A 420 -49.77 -19.89 -4.26
CA LYS A 420 -50.55 -20.92 -3.57
C LYS A 420 -49.88 -21.54 -2.36
N ASN A 421 -48.57 -21.49 -2.29
CA ASN A 421 -47.80 -22.02 -1.16
C ASN A 421 -47.42 -20.93 -0.15
N THR A 422 -48.02 -19.77 -0.20
CA THR A 422 -47.83 -18.72 0.81
C THR A 422 -48.61 -19.02 2.08
N LEU A 423 -48.13 -18.55 3.23
CA LEU A 423 -48.85 -18.65 4.52
C LEU A 423 -50.22 -18.00 4.43
N ILE A 424 -50.33 -16.85 3.76
CA ILE A 424 -51.59 -16.10 3.59
C ILE A 424 -52.59 -16.93 2.81
N TYR A 425 -52.19 -17.52 1.69
CA TYR A 425 -53.09 -18.35 0.90
C TYR A 425 -53.56 -19.59 1.68
N LYS A 426 -52.63 -20.27 2.39
CA LYS A 426 -52.97 -21.41 3.24
C LYS A 426 -53.93 -21.03 4.37
N ALA A 427 -53.74 -19.89 5.01
CA ALA A 427 -54.63 -19.35 6.02
C ALA A 427 -56.02 -19.05 5.46
N ILE A 428 -56.09 -18.37 4.30
CA ILE A 428 -57.38 -18.09 3.62
C ILE A 428 -58.09 -19.39 3.27
N MET A 429 -57.39 -20.39 2.76
CA MET A 429 -58.00 -21.70 2.41
C MET A 429 -58.47 -22.48 3.64
N LEU A 430 -57.77 -22.36 4.79
CA LEU A 430 -58.24 -22.93 6.06
C LEU A 430 -59.51 -22.26 6.57
N ILE A 431 -59.60 -20.93 6.47
CA ILE A 431 -60.79 -20.17 6.85
C ILE A 431 -61.97 -20.54 5.93
N LYS A 432 -61.72 -20.67 4.62
CA LYS A 432 -62.77 -21.06 3.67
C LYS A 432 -63.27 -22.45 3.93
N ARG A 433 -62.37 -23.42 4.21
CA ARG A 433 -62.81 -24.81 4.58
C ARG A 433 -63.63 -24.86 5.87
N LYS A 434 -63.30 -24.03 6.88
CA LYS A 434 -64.06 -23.91 8.11
C LYS A 434 -65.44 -23.27 7.90
N LYS A 435 -65.67 -22.50 6.83
CA LYS A 435 -66.99 -21.94 6.50
C LYS A 435 -67.85 -22.87 5.66
N GLU A 436 -67.25 -23.87 5.03
CA GLU A 436 -67.93 -24.86 4.19
C GLU A 436 -68.26 -26.14 5.00
N GLN A 437 -67.79 -26.28 6.22
CA GLN A 437 -68.22 -27.27 7.23
C GLN A 437 -69.24 -26.66 8.22
#